data_ac5472c7f964df3e6a2057e0ee0bb11e
#
_entry.id   ac5472c7f964df3e6a2057e0ee0bb11e
#
_cell.length_a   1.000
_cell.length_b   1.000
_cell.length_c   1.000
_cell.angle_alpha   90.00
_cell.angle_beta   90.00
_cell.angle_gamma   90.00
#
_symmetry.space_group_name_H-M   'P 1'
#
loop_
_entity.id
_entity.type
_entity.pdbx_description
1 polymer ?
#
loop_
_entity_poly.entity_id
_entity_poly.type
_entity_poly.pdbx_seq_one_letter_code
_entity_poly.pdbx_strand_id
1 'polypeptide(L)'
;MENKILANKCLVIIGGTTGLGLSAAKAFVDSGANVIVVGRNEESAEEAKTILSRNAEALVGDAVEPSTAIQAIEVCISKFGSFDGLYHVAGGSGRKMGDGPLHELSLEGWNKTMELNLTSLMLSNQAAIRQFLNQESGGAILNMSSVLGYSPSPQYFSTHAYAAAKSAINGFTKSIAAYYAKNNIRVNVIAPALVETPMAKRAAEDETILSFIKTKQPLDGGRIGHPSDLDGLAVYFMSDQSRFTTGQIVAVDGGWTVSEGQIYN
;
A
#
# COMPACT_ATOMS: atom_id res chain seq x y z
N MET A 1 4.99 23.98 21.07
CA MET A 1 5.28 22.73 20.36
C MET A 1 4.11 22.49 19.42
N GLU A 2 4.32 22.53 18.12
CA GLU A 2 3.26 22.18 17.14
C GLU A 2 2.80 20.75 17.42
N ASN A 3 1.49 20.61 17.55
CA ASN A 3 0.90 19.29 17.78
C ASN A 3 0.99 18.50 16.47
N LYS A 4 1.88 17.52 16.40
CA LYS A 4 2.10 16.72 15.20
C LYS A 4 0.82 15.95 14.85
N ILE A 5 0.47 15.89 13.55
CA ILE A 5 -0.82 15.39 13.04
C ILE A 5 -1.11 13.93 13.40
N LEU A 6 -0.06 13.10 13.58
CA LEU A 6 -0.15 11.70 14.03
C LEU A 6 0.38 11.50 15.46
N ALA A 7 0.44 12.58 16.27
CA ALA A 7 0.90 12.47 17.64
C ALA A 7 0.10 11.39 18.41
N ASN A 8 0.82 10.51 19.10
CA ASN A 8 0.28 9.38 19.87
C ASN A 8 -0.43 8.28 19.06
N LYS A 9 -0.38 8.30 17.74
CA LYS A 9 -0.87 7.17 16.92
C LYS A 9 0.17 6.07 16.86
N CYS A 10 -0.29 4.82 16.95
CA CYS A 10 0.53 3.62 16.83
C CYS A 10 0.04 2.82 15.61
N LEU A 11 0.89 2.70 14.60
CA LEU A 11 0.52 2.22 13.27
C LEU A 11 1.32 0.98 12.89
N VAL A 12 0.69 0.06 12.17
CA VAL A 12 1.34 -1.14 11.59
C VAL A 12 1.38 -0.99 10.07
N ILE A 13 2.54 -1.27 9.45
CA ILE A 13 2.74 -1.21 8.01
C ILE A 13 3.21 -2.56 7.50
N ILE A 14 2.33 -3.29 6.81
CA ILE A 14 2.68 -4.56 6.16
C ILE A 14 3.29 -4.27 4.79
N GLY A 15 4.56 -4.63 4.60
CA GLY A 15 5.39 -4.19 3.48
C GLY A 15 6.06 -2.84 3.73
N GLY A 16 6.42 -2.55 4.99
CA GLY A 16 6.94 -1.26 5.46
C GLY A 16 8.47 -1.13 5.45
N THR A 17 9.23 -2.15 5.03
CA THR A 17 10.69 -2.14 5.13
C THR A 17 11.40 -1.56 3.90
N THR A 18 10.70 -1.36 2.78
CA THR A 18 11.27 -0.82 1.53
C THR A 18 10.24 0.01 0.76
N GLY A 19 10.68 0.76 -0.26
CA GLY A 19 9.84 1.43 -1.24
C GLY A 19 8.76 2.32 -0.63
N LEU A 20 7.51 2.17 -1.11
CA LEU A 20 6.35 2.97 -0.68
C LEU A 20 6.08 2.85 0.82
N GLY A 21 6.20 1.64 1.36
CA GLY A 21 5.92 1.40 2.78
C GLY A 21 6.94 2.04 3.69
N LEU A 22 8.23 2.03 3.33
CA LEU A 22 9.28 2.68 4.11
C LEU A 22 9.18 4.21 4.02
N SER A 23 8.82 4.76 2.85
CA SER A 23 8.56 6.19 2.69
C SER A 23 7.42 6.65 3.61
N ALA A 24 6.29 5.94 3.58
CA ALA A 24 5.17 6.23 4.46
C ALA A 24 5.54 6.08 5.94
N ALA A 25 6.33 5.04 6.30
CA ALA A 25 6.78 4.86 7.68
C ALA A 25 7.59 6.06 8.19
N LYS A 26 8.49 6.61 7.35
CA LYS A 26 9.23 7.85 7.67
C LYS A 26 8.28 9.03 7.87
N ALA A 27 7.36 9.24 6.94
CA ALA A 27 6.38 10.33 7.03
C ALA A 27 5.48 10.21 8.27
N PHE A 28 5.12 9.00 8.68
CA PHE A 28 4.34 8.76 9.90
C PHE A 28 5.16 9.10 11.16
N VAL A 29 6.41 8.65 11.23
CA VAL A 29 7.31 8.99 12.34
C VAL A 29 7.56 10.49 12.42
N ASP A 30 7.83 11.15 11.28
CA ASP A 30 8.02 12.60 11.20
C ASP A 30 6.76 13.36 11.63
N SER A 31 5.58 12.78 11.36
CA SER A 31 4.28 13.30 11.79
C SER A 31 3.91 12.94 13.24
N GLY A 32 4.76 12.22 13.97
CA GLY A 32 4.64 11.95 15.41
C GLY A 32 4.08 10.61 15.79
N ALA A 33 3.89 9.68 14.85
CA ALA A 33 3.45 8.33 15.14
C ALA A 33 4.59 7.43 15.64
N ASN A 34 4.21 6.35 16.34
CA ASN A 34 5.02 5.16 16.48
C ASN A 34 4.61 4.13 15.42
N VAL A 35 5.57 3.38 14.88
CA VAL A 35 5.29 2.45 13.79
C VAL A 35 5.89 1.06 14.01
N ILE A 36 5.16 0.03 13.61
CA ILE A 36 5.70 -1.31 13.37
C ILE A 36 5.74 -1.51 11.86
N VAL A 37 6.91 -1.83 11.32
CA VAL A 37 7.08 -2.16 9.90
C VAL A 37 7.37 -3.63 9.74
N VAL A 38 6.74 -4.27 8.76
CA VAL A 38 6.91 -5.70 8.48
C VAL A 38 7.42 -5.88 7.06
N GLY A 39 8.43 -6.72 6.89
CA GLY A 39 8.98 -7.13 5.60
C GLY A 39 9.54 -8.54 5.63
N ARG A 40 9.77 -9.15 4.47
CA ARG A 40 10.23 -10.55 4.38
C ARG A 40 11.73 -10.72 4.53
N ASN A 41 12.49 -9.68 4.27
CA ASN A 41 13.96 -9.74 4.25
C ASN A 41 14.51 -9.13 5.55
N GLU A 42 15.36 -9.87 6.24
CA GLU A 42 15.94 -9.49 7.53
C GLU A 42 16.84 -8.25 7.40
N GLU A 43 17.67 -8.19 6.35
CA GLU A 43 18.57 -7.07 6.11
C GLU A 43 17.79 -5.75 5.93
N SER A 44 16.75 -5.76 5.08
CA SER A 44 15.92 -4.57 4.89
C SER A 44 15.06 -4.22 6.11
N ALA A 45 14.76 -5.18 6.98
CA ALA A 45 14.10 -4.90 8.26
C ALA A 45 15.04 -4.16 9.23
N GLU A 46 16.28 -4.61 9.36
CA GLU A 46 17.30 -3.94 10.19
C GLU A 46 17.66 -2.54 9.65
N GLU A 47 17.78 -2.39 8.33
CA GLU A 47 17.98 -1.08 7.71
C GLU A 47 16.81 -0.14 8.00
N ALA A 48 15.57 -0.62 7.83
CA ALA A 48 14.38 0.16 8.11
C ALA A 48 14.32 0.60 9.58
N LYS A 49 14.62 -0.29 10.51
CA LYS A 49 14.70 0.01 11.95
C LYS A 49 15.73 1.11 12.24
N THR A 50 16.90 1.03 11.62
CA THR A 50 17.96 2.03 11.76
C THR A 50 17.51 3.39 11.23
N ILE A 51 16.87 3.43 10.05
CA ILE A 51 16.37 4.66 9.42
C ILE A 51 15.27 5.32 10.25
N LEU A 52 14.32 4.53 10.77
CA LEU A 52 13.14 5.00 11.49
C LEU A 52 13.43 5.33 12.97
N SER A 53 14.57 4.87 13.50
CA SER A 53 15.02 5.17 14.85
C SER A 53 14.07 4.66 15.96
N ARG A 54 14.05 5.36 17.10
CA ARG A 54 13.39 4.94 18.36
C ARG A 54 11.85 4.82 18.29
N ASN A 55 11.22 5.46 17.34
CA ASN A 55 9.75 5.46 17.19
C ASN A 55 9.25 4.30 16.31
N ALA A 56 10.12 3.33 16.04
CA ALA A 56 9.79 2.21 15.19
C ALA A 56 10.28 0.87 15.76
N GLU A 57 9.66 -0.21 15.31
CA GLU A 57 10.18 -1.57 15.37
C GLU A 57 9.99 -2.22 13.99
N ALA A 58 10.93 -3.06 13.61
CA ALA A 58 10.87 -3.82 12.37
C ALA A 58 10.75 -5.32 12.67
N LEU A 59 9.86 -5.99 11.96
CA LEU A 59 9.60 -7.41 12.10
C LEU A 59 9.82 -8.11 10.75
N VAL A 60 10.36 -9.32 10.82
CA VAL A 60 10.46 -10.21 9.66
C VAL A 60 9.21 -11.08 9.61
N GLY A 61 8.48 -11.04 8.48
CA GLY A 61 7.27 -11.84 8.28
C GLY A 61 6.76 -11.78 6.86
N ASP A 62 6.16 -12.87 6.40
CA ASP A 62 5.49 -12.90 5.10
C ASP A 62 4.02 -12.50 5.26
N ALA A 63 3.55 -11.56 4.44
CA ALA A 63 2.18 -11.06 4.48
C ALA A 63 1.11 -12.12 4.13
N VAL A 64 1.49 -13.21 3.48
CA VAL A 64 0.58 -14.32 3.17
C VAL A 64 0.38 -15.28 4.34
N GLU A 65 1.20 -15.16 5.39
CA GLU A 65 1.04 -15.94 6.61
C GLU A 65 0.01 -15.29 7.55
N PRO A 66 -1.05 -16.02 7.96
CA PRO A 66 -2.12 -15.46 8.80
C PRO A 66 -1.63 -14.86 10.13
N SER A 67 -0.53 -15.36 10.68
CA SER A 67 0.04 -14.91 11.95
C SER A 67 0.78 -13.57 11.85
N THR A 68 1.27 -13.20 10.66
CA THR A 68 2.17 -12.04 10.50
C THR A 68 1.53 -10.73 10.96
N ALA A 69 0.33 -10.42 10.48
CA ALA A 69 -0.36 -9.19 10.88
C ALA A 69 -0.80 -9.22 12.34
N ILE A 70 -1.18 -10.38 12.87
CA ILE A 70 -1.57 -10.57 14.27
C ILE A 70 -0.37 -10.24 15.17
N GLN A 71 0.79 -10.84 14.92
CA GLN A 71 2.01 -10.59 15.69
C GLN A 71 2.46 -9.13 15.62
N ALA A 72 2.35 -8.51 14.44
CA ALA A 72 2.71 -7.09 14.28
C ALA A 72 1.80 -6.18 15.12
N ILE A 73 0.52 -6.46 15.19
CA ILE A 73 -0.44 -5.71 16.02
C ILE A 73 -0.17 -5.95 17.51
N GLU A 74 0.10 -7.17 17.92
CA GLU A 74 0.44 -7.51 19.32
C GLU A 74 1.72 -6.80 19.78
N VAL A 75 2.76 -6.78 18.93
CA VAL A 75 4.01 -6.03 19.21
C VAL A 75 3.74 -4.53 19.27
N CYS A 76 2.86 -4.00 18.39
CA CYS A 76 2.48 -2.59 18.40
C CYS A 76 1.86 -2.20 19.74
N ILE A 77 0.90 -2.97 20.21
CA ILE A 77 0.21 -2.75 21.50
C ILE A 77 1.19 -2.92 22.68
N SER A 78 1.97 -3.99 22.68
CA SER A 78 2.92 -4.28 23.76
C SER A 78 4.01 -3.19 23.89
N LYS A 79 4.51 -2.68 22.76
CA LYS A 79 5.62 -1.72 22.75
C LYS A 79 5.18 -0.27 22.91
N PHE A 80 4.05 0.11 22.32
CA PHE A 80 3.60 1.49 22.22
C PHE A 80 2.28 1.77 22.94
N GLY A 81 1.60 0.75 23.47
CA GLY A 81 0.42 0.88 24.29
C GLY A 81 -0.92 0.92 23.55
N SER A 82 -0.95 1.07 22.21
CA SER A 82 -2.17 1.09 21.40
C SER A 82 -1.95 0.56 20.00
N PHE A 83 -3.06 0.37 19.27
CA PHE A 83 -3.08 0.12 17.82
C PHE A 83 -4.17 0.97 17.20
N ASP A 84 -3.79 1.94 16.35
CA ASP A 84 -4.68 2.96 15.78
C ASP A 84 -4.91 2.79 14.28
N GLY A 85 -3.99 2.11 13.58
CA GLY A 85 -4.12 1.97 12.13
C GLY A 85 -3.22 0.92 11.49
N LEU A 86 -3.72 0.41 10.36
CA LEU A 86 -3.01 -0.53 9.48
C LEU A 86 -2.80 0.10 8.10
N TYR A 87 -1.58 0.05 7.58
CA TYR A 87 -1.30 0.31 6.18
C TYR A 87 -0.79 -0.96 5.50
N HIS A 88 -1.55 -1.52 4.56
CA HIS A 88 -1.14 -2.68 3.78
C HIS A 88 -0.57 -2.25 2.43
N VAL A 89 0.75 -2.37 2.28
CA VAL A 89 1.51 -2.02 1.07
C VAL A 89 2.07 -3.26 0.37
N ALA A 90 2.21 -4.38 1.09
CA ALA A 90 2.76 -5.61 0.54
C ALA A 90 2.03 -6.06 -0.74
N GLY A 91 2.79 -6.50 -1.71
CA GLY A 91 2.27 -6.94 -3.01
C GLY A 91 3.36 -7.06 -4.06
N GLY A 92 2.97 -7.39 -5.28
CA GLY A 92 3.92 -7.54 -6.38
C GLY A 92 3.26 -7.75 -7.73
N SER A 93 4.00 -7.52 -8.82
CA SER A 93 3.47 -7.55 -10.18
C SER A 93 3.08 -8.94 -10.71
N GLY A 94 3.49 -10.01 -10.06
CA GLY A 94 3.23 -11.38 -10.53
C GLY A 94 4.04 -11.83 -11.75
N ARG A 95 4.69 -10.95 -12.51
CA ARG A 95 5.39 -11.29 -13.76
C ARG A 95 6.36 -12.45 -13.63
N LYS A 96 7.19 -12.45 -12.58
CA LYS A 96 8.15 -13.51 -12.32
C LYS A 96 7.51 -14.84 -11.89
N MET A 97 6.21 -14.81 -11.61
CA MET A 97 5.42 -15.96 -11.17
C MET A 97 4.47 -16.47 -12.27
N GLY A 98 4.54 -15.92 -13.48
CA GLY A 98 3.72 -16.33 -14.61
C GLY A 98 2.47 -15.48 -14.86
N ASP A 99 2.38 -14.27 -14.30
CA ASP A 99 1.37 -13.30 -14.69
C ASP A 99 1.79 -12.56 -15.96
N GLY A 100 0.85 -12.37 -16.87
CA GLY A 100 1.08 -11.75 -18.17
C GLY A 100 -0.21 -11.64 -18.99
N PRO A 101 -0.10 -11.64 -20.34
CA PRO A 101 -1.24 -11.74 -21.25
C PRO A 101 -2.09 -12.97 -20.94
N LEU A 102 -3.42 -12.85 -21.04
CA LEU A 102 -4.35 -13.90 -20.59
C LEU A 102 -4.11 -15.27 -21.24
N HIS A 103 -3.71 -15.31 -22.52
CA HIS A 103 -3.43 -16.56 -23.24
C HIS A 103 -2.12 -17.23 -22.80
N GLU A 104 -1.25 -16.53 -22.08
CA GLU A 104 0.02 -17.04 -21.53
C GLU A 104 -0.03 -17.21 -20.01
N LEU A 105 -1.05 -16.62 -19.36
CA LEU A 105 -1.21 -16.64 -17.90
C LEU A 105 -1.43 -18.07 -17.40
N SER A 106 -0.51 -18.58 -16.59
CA SER A 106 -0.68 -19.88 -15.94
C SER A 106 -1.62 -19.81 -14.73
N LEU A 107 -2.30 -20.92 -14.41
CA LEU A 107 -3.11 -21.00 -13.19
C LEU A 107 -2.26 -20.79 -11.92
N GLU A 108 -1.02 -21.28 -11.93
CA GLU A 108 -0.08 -21.04 -10.83
C GLU A 108 0.26 -19.57 -10.70
N GLY A 109 0.57 -18.88 -11.80
CA GLY A 109 0.85 -17.43 -11.82
C GLY A 109 -0.34 -16.62 -11.35
N TRP A 110 -1.56 -17.00 -11.77
CA TRP A 110 -2.80 -16.42 -11.27
C TRP A 110 -2.92 -16.56 -9.75
N ASN A 111 -2.85 -17.79 -9.24
CA ASN A 111 -3.03 -18.09 -7.82
C ASN A 111 -1.99 -17.36 -6.96
N LYS A 112 -0.70 -17.41 -7.33
CA LYS A 112 0.37 -16.72 -6.60
C LYS A 112 0.21 -15.20 -6.62
N THR A 113 -0.24 -14.65 -7.74
CA THR A 113 -0.47 -13.19 -7.84
C THR A 113 -1.65 -12.75 -6.98
N MET A 114 -2.74 -13.52 -6.96
CA MET A 114 -3.89 -13.29 -6.09
C MET A 114 -3.52 -13.45 -4.61
N GLU A 115 -2.77 -14.48 -4.26
CA GLU A 115 -2.28 -14.73 -2.91
C GLU A 115 -1.44 -13.54 -2.41
N LEU A 116 -0.45 -13.14 -3.19
CA LEU A 116 0.48 -12.06 -2.84
C LEU A 116 -0.21 -10.70 -2.68
N ASN A 117 -1.21 -10.38 -3.49
CA ASN A 117 -1.82 -9.04 -3.52
C ASN A 117 -3.17 -8.95 -2.79
N LEU A 118 -4.04 -9.95 -2.92
CA LEU A 118 -5.40 -9.88 -2.39
C LEU A 118 -5.55 -10.68 -1.10
N THR A 119 -5.09 -11.94 -1.06
CA THR A 119 -5.21 -12.76 0.14
C THR A 119 -4.40 -12.18 1.30
N SER A 120 -3.16 -11.76 1.05
CA SER A 120 -2.31 -11.10 2.07
C SER A 120 -2.97 -9.85 2.65
N LEU A 121 -3.58 -9.03 1.78
CA LEU A 121 -4.31 -7.83 2.20
C LEU A 121 -5.55 -8.18 3.02
N MET A 122 -6.31 -9.17 2.60
CA MET A 122 -7.49 -9.67 3.33
C MET A 122 -7.10 -10.13 4.74
N LEU A 123 -6.02 -10.92 4.87
CA LEU A 123 -5.53 -11.42 6.16
C LEU A 123 -5.16 -10.29 7.13
N SER A 124 -4.42 -9.29 6.66
CA SER A 124 -4.01 -8.16 7.50
C SER A 124 -5.20 -7.26 7.86
N ASN A 125 -6.11 -7.02 6.93
CA ASN A 125 -7.35 -6.26 7.21
C ASN A 125 -8.23 -7.01 8.23
N GLN A 126 -8.34 -8.34 8.13
CA GLN A 126 -9.09 -9.16 9.08
C GLN A 126 -8.48 -9.06 10.49
N ALA A 127 -7.16 -9.16 10.61
CA ALA A 127 -6.48 -9.02 11.90
C ALA A 127 -6.72 -7.63 12.52
N ALA A 128 -6.59 -6.56 11.73
CA ALA A 128 -6.82 -5.19 12.18
C ALA A 128 -8.27 -4.97 12.62
N ILE A 129 -9.25 -5.42 11.83
CA ILE A 129 -10.67 -5.28 12.17
C ILE A 129 -11.01 -6.03 13.46
N ARG A 130 -10.52 -7.26 13.63
CA ARG A 130 -10.72 -8.02 14.86
C ARG A 130 -10.18 -7.27 16.08
N GLN A 131 -8.99 -6.68 15.97
CA GLN A 131 -8.40 -5.89 17.03
C GLN A 131 -9.20 -4.61 17.31
N PHE A 132 -9.64 -3.86 16.30
CA PHE A 132 -10.45 -2.66 16.48
C PHE A 132 -11.79 -2.95 17.15
N LEU A 133 -12.43 -4.07 16.80
CA LEU A 133 -13.66 -4.51 17.46
C LEU A 133 -13.43 -4.90 18.93
N ASN A 134 -12.31 -5.57 19.21
CA ASN A 134 -11.96 -5.98 20.57
C ASN A 134 -11.64 -4.79 21.49
N GLN A 135 -10.99 -3.74 20.97
CA GLN A 135 -10.63 -2.55 21.74
C GLN A 135 -11.73 -1.47 21.76
N GLU A 136 -12.81 -1.63 20.98
CA GLU A 136 -13.98 -0.72 20.88
C GLU A 136 -13.65 0.74 20.54
N SER A 137 -12.43 1.05 20.10
CA SER A 137 -11.98 2.42 19.81
C SER A 137 -12.11 2.83 18.34
N GLY A 138 -12.47 1.89 17.45
CA GLY A 138 -12.38 2.10 16.01
C GLY A 138 -10.94 2.11 15.52
N GLY A 139 -10.69 2.62 14.31
CA GLY A 139 -9.35 2.71 13.72
C GLY A 139 -9.34 3.04 12.23
N ALA A 140 -8.16 3.10 11.65
CA ALA A 140 -7.96 3.39 10.24
C ALA A 140 -7.25 2.24 9.51
N ILE A 141 -7.76 1.85 8.36
CA ILE A 141 -7.10 0.93 7.44
C ILE A 141 -6.86 1.65 6.11
N LEU A 142 -5.64 1.56 5.61
CA LEU A 142 -5.24 2.03 4.30
C LEU A 142 -4.73 0.87 3.48
N ASN A 143 -5.31 0.69 2.31
CA ASN A 143 -4.97 -0.39 1.38
C ASN A 143 -4.25 0.16 0.15
N MET A 144 -3.24 -0.57 -0.34
CA MET A 144 -2.51 -0.23 -1.56
C MET A 144 -3.12 -0.95 -2.76
N SER A 145 -3.80 -0.19 -3.64
CA SER A 145 -4.25 -0.67 -4.94
C SER A 145 -3.26 -0.28 -6.05
N SER A 146 -3.77 -0.01 -7.23
CA SER A 146 -3.07 0.55 -8.39
C SER A 146 -4.09 1.11 -9.38
N VAL A 147 -3.71 2.12 -10.14
CA VAL A 147 -4.51 2.59 -11.30
C VAL A 147 -4.75 1.47 -12.31
N LEU A 148 -3.86 0.49 -12.42
CA LEU A 148 -4.03 -0.66 -13.31
C LEU A 148 -5.25 -1.53 -12.98
N GLY A 149 -5.82 -1.41 -11.78
CA GLY A 149 -7.08 -2.07 -11.42
C GLY A 149 -8.32 -1.50 -12.14
N TYR A 150 -8.23 -0.30 -12.74
CA TYR A 150 -9.38 0.34 -13.42
C TYR A 150 -9.00 1.26 -14.59
N SER A 151 -7.72 1.50 -14.83
CA SER A 151 -7.19 2.27 -15.96
C SER A 151 -6.04 1.48 -16.63
N PRO A 152 -6.36 0.51 -17.49
CA PRO A 152 -5.38 -0.40 -18.06
C PRO A 152 -4.44 0.30 -19.06
N SER A 153 -3.23 -0.24 -19.18
CA SER A 153 -2.26 0.17 -20.22
C SER A 153 -1.72 -1.09 -20.89
N PRO A 154 -2.37 -1.55 -21.98
CA PRO A 154 -2.17 -2.90 -22.52
C PRO A 154 -0.78 -3.10 -23.12
N GLN A 155 -0.16 -2.06 -23.66
CA GLN A 155 1.13 -2.20 -24.37
C GLN A 155 2.30 -2.49 -23.42
N TYR A 156 2.34 -1.88 -22.23
CA TYR A 156 3.49 -1.97 -21.35
C TYR A 156 3.23 -2.69 -20.03
N PHE A 157 1.95 -2.80 -19.65
CA PHE A 157 1.52 -3.30 -18.32
C PHE A 157 0.41 -4.35 -18.42
N SER A 158 0.66 -5.41 -19.22
CA SER A 158 -0.28 -6.51 -19.50
C SER A 158 -0.25 -7.61 -18.42
N THR A 159 -0.26 -7.27 -17.14
CA THR A 159 -0.33 -8.22 -16.02
C THR A 159 -1.78 -8.36 -15.57
N HIS A 160 -2.49 -9.37 -16.09
CA HIS A 160 -3.94 -9.45 -15.95
C HIS A 160 -4.37 -9.94 -14.56
N ALA A 161 -3.62 -10.87 -13.93
CA ALA A 161 -3.91 -11.31 -12.57
C ALA A 161 -3.66 -10.17 -11.57
N TYR A 162 -2.60 -9.39 -11.74
CA TYR A 162 -2.33 -8.21 -10.93
C TYR A 162 -3.45 -7.16 -11.06
N ALA A 163 -3.87 -6.85 -12.29
CA ALA A 163 -4.96 -5.91 -12.52
C ALA A 163 -6.26 -6.37 -11.86
N ALA A 164 -6.59 -7.66 -11.98
CA ALA A 164 -7.75 -8.27 -11.32
C ALA A 164 -7.66 -8.16 -9.79
N ALA A 165 -6.50 -8.48 -9.20
CA ALA A 165 -6.28 -8.37 -7.76
C ALA A 165 -6.44 -6.92 -7.27
N LYS A 166 -5.85 -5.94 -7.99
CA LYS A 166 -5.94 -4.52 -7.63
C LYS A 166 -7.36 -3.95 -7.80
N SER A 167 -8.11 -4.43 -8.80
CA SER A 167 -9.54 -4.12 -8.94
C SER A 167 -10.36 -4.72 -7.78
N ALA A 168 -10.09 -5.96 -7.40
CA ALA A 168 -10.75 -6.64 -6.29
C ALA A 168 -10.52 -5.91 -4.94
N ILE A 169 -9.32 -5.37 -4.70
CA ILE A 169 -9.02 -4.56 -3.52
C ILE A 169 -9.95 -3.35 -3.41
N ASN A 170 -10.27 -2.70 -4.52
CA ASN A 170 -11.18 -1.54 -4.54
C ASN A 170 -12.61 -1.93 -4.09
N GLY A 171 -13.14 -3.03 -4.64
CA GLY A 171 -14.45 -3.56 -4.26
C GLY A 171 -14.49 -4.07 -2.83
N PHE A 172 -13.46 -4.82 -2.42
CA PHE A 172 -13.31 -5.32 -1.06
C PHE A 172 -13.28 -4.17 -0.04
N THR A 173 -12.47 -3.14 -0.29
CA THR A 173 -12.37 -1.97 0.58
C THR A 173 -13.73 -1.27 0.76
N LYS A 174 -14.48 -1.03 -0.32
CA LYS A 174 -15.82 -0.43 -0.23
C LYS A 174 -16.78 -1.27 0.60
N SER A 175 -16.75 -2.59 0.41
CA SER A 175 -17.63 -3.52 1.12
C SER A 175 -17.37 -3.50 2.63
N ILE A 176 -16.10 -3.63 3.05
CA ILE A 176 -15.76 -3.62 4.48
C ILE A 176 -15.92 -2.22 5.10
N ALA A 177 -15.60 -1.15 4.37
CA ALA A 177 -15.84 0.21 4.83
C ALA A 177 -17.30 0.46 5.17
N ALA A 178 -18.23 0.03 4.30
CA ALA A 178 -19.66 0.16 4.53
C ALA A 178 -20.14 -0.62 5.77
N TYR A 179 -19.65 -1.86 5.94
CA TYR A 179 -20.08 -2.72 7.04
C TYR A 179 -19.58 -2.24 8.41
N TYR A 180 -18.31 -1.80 8.49
CA TYR A 180 -17.65 -1.45 9.74
C TYR A 180 -17.68 0.05 10.08
N ALA A 181 -18.27 0.91 9.26
CA ALA A 181 -18.42 2.34 9.54
C ALA A 181 -19.12 2.62 10.88
N LYS A 182 -20.13 1.82 11.23
CA LYS A 182 -20.84 1.90 12.53
C LYS A 182 -19.94 1.65 13.74
N ASN A 183 -18.80 1.01 13.56
CA ASN A 183 -17.80 0.74 14.57
C ASN A 183 -16.67 1.81 14.57
N ASN A 184 -16.83 2.92 13.84
CA ASN A 184 -15.80 3.93 13.63
C ASN A 184 -14.50 3.40 12.98
N ILE A 185 -14.60 2.32 12.19
CA ILE A 185 -13.48 1.78 11.42
C ILE A 185 -13.56 2.35 10.00
N ARG A 186 -12.54 3.11 9.62
CA ARG A 186 -12.41 3.71 8.28
C ARG A 186 -11.49 2.85 7.43
N VAL A 187 -11.88 2.60 6.19
CA VAL A 187 -11.05 1.83 5.25
C VAL A 187 -11.00 2.57 3.92
N ASN A 188 -9.80 2.92 3.47
CA ASN A 188 -9.57 3.67 2.23
C ASN A 188 -8.45 3.04 1.40
N VAL A 189 -8.29 3.51 0.17
CA VAL A 189 -7.30 3.02 -0.81
C VAL A 189 -6.50 4.18 -1.37
N ILE A 190 -5.19 3.97 -1.49
CA ILE A 190 -4.33 4.73 -2.42
C ILE A 190 -4.07 3.85 -3.64
N ALA A 191 -4.26 4.42 -4.84
CA ALA A 191 -4.04 3.77 -6.11
C ALA A 191 -2.96 4.54 -6.91
N PRO A 192 -1.67 4.18 -6.77
CA PRO A 192 -0.60 4.81 -7.52
C PRO A 192 -0.55 4.34 -8.98
N ALA A 193 0.04 5.16 -9.83
CA ALA A 193 0.51 4.76 -11.13
C ALA A 193 1.97 4.25 -11.06
N LEU A 194 2.83 4.59 -12.02
CA LEU A 194 4.24 4.17 -11.96
C LEU A 194 5.00 5.05 -10.96
N VAL A 195 5.54 4.40 -9.93
CA VAL A 195 6.36 5.02 -8.88
C VAL A 195 7.70 4.30 -8.79
N GLU A 196 8.77 5.04 -8.58
CA GLU A 196 10.13 4.54 -8.43
C GLU A 196 10.24 3.67 -7.17
N THR A 197 10.31 2.36 -7.38
CA THR A 197 10.38 1.35 -6.32
C THR A 197 11.20 0.16 -6.83
N PRO A 198 11.70 -0.72 -5.96
CA PRO A 198 12.35 -1.95 -6.40
C PRO A 198 11.50 -2.79 -7.36
N MET A 199 10.18 -2.75 -7.22
CA MET A 199 9.24 -3.43 -8.12
C MET A 199 9.19 -2.79 -9.51
N ALA A 200 9.36 -1.49 -9.61
CA ALA A 200 9.25 -0.73 -10.85
C ALA A 200 10.55 -0.65 -11.65
N LYS A 201 11.66 -1.22 -11.16
CA LYS A 201 13.00 -1.09 -11.74
C LYS A 201 13.03 -1.31 -13.26
N ARG A 202 12.40 -2.38 -13.77
CA ARG A 202 12.30 -2.65 -15.21
C ARG A 202 11.71 -1.49 -16.00
N ALA A 203 10.61 -0.92 -15.50
CA ALA A 203 9.92 0.17 -16.19
C ALA A 203 10.67 1.51 -16.06
N ALA A 204 11.37 1.70 -14.95
CA ALA A 204 12.19 2.89 -14.70
C ALA A 204 13.50 2.92 -15.51
N GLU A 205 13.95 1.76 -16.02
CA GLU A 205 15.17 1.63 -16.84
C GLU A 205 14.88 1.49 -18.35
N ASP A 206 13.60 1.46 -18.76
CA ASP A 206 13.18 1.29 -20.16
C ASP A 206 12.78 2.64 -20.77
N GLU A 207 13.59 3.16 -21.69
CA GLU A 207 13.39 4.47 -22.33
C GLU A 207 12.06 4.58 -23.09
N THR A 208 11.57 3.47 -23.68
CA THR A 208 10.30 3.44 -24.39
C THR A 208 9.14 3.59 -23.40
N ILE A 209 9.22 2.90 -22.26
CA ILE A 209 8.24 3.05 -21.19
C ILE A 209 8.29 4.46 -20.60
N LEU A 210 9.49 5.00 -20.35
CA LEU A 210 9.64 6.37 -19.84
C LEU A 210 9.06 7.42 -20.79
N SER A 211 9.26 7.27 -22.10
CA SER A 211 8.65 8.13 -23.11
C SER A 211 7.12 8.08 -23.08
N PHE A 212 6.54 6.90 -22.91
CA PHE A 212 5.10 6.74 -22.72
C PHE A 212 4.63 7.38 -21.39
N ILE A 213 5.34 7.12 -20.31
CA ILE A 213 5.02 7.68 -18.98
C ILE A 213 5.01 9.21 -19.01
N LYS A 214 5.93 9.83 -19.72
CA LYS A 214 6.00 11.28 -19.87
C LYS A 214 4.70 11.92 -20.36
N THR A 215 3.91 11.19 -21.16
CA THR A 215 2.61 11.64 -21.65
C THR A 215 1.45 11.08 -20.84
N LYS A 216 1.62 9.93 -20.22
CA LYS A 216 0.58 9.24 -19.43
C LYS A 216 0.48 9.74 -17.99
N GLN A 217 1.61 10.19 -17.42
CA GLN A 217 1.72 10.87 -16.12
C GLN A 217 2.27 12.29 -16.33
N PRO A 218 1.56 13.20 -17.00
CA PRO A 218 2.13 14.46 -17.50
C PRO A 218 2.45 15.48 -16.41
N LEU A 219 2.00 15.27 -15.17
CA LEU A 219 2.29 16.19 -14.07
C LEU A 219 3.80 16.22 -13.78
N ASP A 220 4.29 17.38 -13.36
CA ASP A 220 5.67 17.61 -12.95
C ASP A 220 6.71 17.16 -14.03
N GLY A 221 6.45 17.56 -15.26
CA GLY A 221 7.30 17.27 -16.43
C GLY A 221 7.21 15.85 -16.97
N GLY A 222 6.25 15.05 -16.48
CA GLY A 222 6.02 13.68 -16.96
C GLY A 222 7.00 12.67 -16.38
N ARG A 223 7.47 12.90 -15.16
CA ARG A 223 8.32 11.95 -14.43
C ARG A 223 7.56 10.74 -13.91
N ILE A 224 8.26 9.68 -13.60
CA ILE A 224 7.73 8.66 -12.70
C ILE A 224 7.53 9.24 -11.28
N GLY A 225 6.56 8.74 -10.54
CA GLY A 225 6.32 9.18 -9.16
C GLY A 225 7.48 8.79 -8.24
N HIS A 226 7.70 9.56 -7.20
CA HIS A 226 8.55 9.19 -6.07
C HIS A 226 7.69 8.56 -4.96
N PRO A 227 8.23 7.66 -4.13
CA PRO A 227 7.50 7.13 -2.98
C PRO A 227 6.88 8.21 -2.08
N SER A 228 7.58 9.33 -1.89
CA SER A 228 7.12 10.48 -1.11
C SER A 228 5.91 11.23 -1.67
N ASP A 229 5.58 11.06 -2.96
CA ASP A 229 4.37 11.66 -3.54
C ASP A 229 3.07 11.10 -2.92
N LEU A 230 3.13 9.90 -2.32
CA LEU A 230 2.00 9.25 -1.66
C LEU A 230 1.89 9.60 -0.17
N ASP A 231 2.98 10.06 0.45
CA ASP A 231 3.11 10.17 1.91
C ASP A 231 2.08 11.12 2.52
N GLY A 232 1.87 12.28 1.89
CA GLY A 232 0.89 13.25 2.38
C GLY A 232 -0.53 12.69 2.48
N LEU A 233 -0.95 11.91 1.47
CA LEU A 233 -2.26 11.26 1.47
C LEU A 233 -2.32 10.11 2.48
N ALA A 234 -1.24 9.35 2.65
CA ALA A 234 -1.15 8.29 3.66
C ALA A 234 -1.25 8.88 5.08
N VAL A 235 -0.54 9.97 5.36
CA VAL A 235 -0.64 10.71 6.64
C VAL A 235 -2.06 11.21 6.87
N TYR A 236 -2.70 11.81 5.86
CA TYR A 236 -4.10 12.25 5.96
C TYR A 236 -5.02 11.09 6.34
N PHE A 237 -4.96 9.95 5.65
CA PHE A 237 -5.85 8.81 5.92
C PHE A 237 -5.61 8.18 7.30
N MET A 238 -4.39 8.22 7.84
CA MET A 238 -4.08 7.71 9.17
C MET A 238 -4.41 8.72 10.29
N SER A 239 -4.64 9.99 9.96
CA SER A 239 -4.93 11.05 10.93
C SER A 239 -6.43 11.21 11.21
N ASP A 240 -6.74 11.97 12.27
CA ASP A 240 -8.10 12.34 12.61
C ASP A 240 -8.70 13.39 11.65
N GLN A 241 -7.88 13.98 10.74
CA GLN A 241 -8.39 14.84 9.68
C GLN A 241 -9.28 14.09 8.69
N SER A 242 -9.10 12.78 8.56
CA SER A 242 -9.92 11.92 7.71
C SER A 242 -11.05 11.18 8.46
N ARG A 243 -11.42 11.64 9.67
CA ARG A 243 -12.44 10.98 10.51
C ARG A 243 -13.81 10.80 9.85
N PHE A 244 -14.10 11.56 8.80
CA PHE A 244 -15.35 11.47 8.04
C PHE A 244 -15.15 10.92 6.62
N THR A 245 -13.99 10.25 6.37
CA THR A 245 -13.61 9.72 5.04
C THR A 245 -13.42 8.21 5.13
N THR A 246 -14.28 7.44 4.48
CA THR A 246 -14.19 5.98 4.37
C THR A 246 -14.69 5.49 3.01
N GLY A 247 -14.21 4.33 2.54
CA GLY A 247 -14.59 3.71 1.28
C GLY A 247 -14.03 4.42 0.03
N GLN A 248 -13.07 5.35 0.20
CA GLN A 248 -12.52 6.10 -0.92
C GLN A 248 -11.37 5.38 -1.59
N ILE A 249 -11.32 5.49 -2.93
CA ILE A 249 -10.19 5.05 -3.75
C ILE A 249 -9.61 6.32 -4.37
N VAL A 250 -8.41 6.72 -3.95
CA VAL A 250 -7.78 7.96 -4.42
C VAL A 250 -6.55 7.63 -5.24
N ALA A 251 -6.55 8.08 -6.50
CA ALA A 251 -5.38 7.97 -7.36
C ALA A 251 -4.32 9.01 -6.95
N VAL A 252 -3.05 8.56 -6.90
CA VAL A 252 -1.87 9.41 -6.84
C VAL A 252 -1.00 9.00 -8.03
N ASP A 253 -1.24 9.61 -9.19
CA ASP A 253 -0.94 8.99 -10.46
C ASP A 253 -0.32 9.94 -11.51
N GLY A 254 0.01 11.16 -11.13
CA GLY A 254 0.58 12.16 -12.05
C GLY A 254 -0.30 12.52 -13.25
N GLY A 255 -1.61 12.18 -13.17
CA GLY A 255 -2.58 12.40 -14.26
C GLY A 255 -2.83 11.18 -15.12
N TRP A 256 -2.32 10.00 -14.78
CA TRP A 256 -2.51 8.75 -15.54
C TRP A 256 -3.97 8.47 -15.90
N THR A 257 -4.87 8.57 -14.94
CA THR A 257 -6.29 8.20 -15.15
C THR A 257 -7.08 9.21 -15.97
N VAL A 258 -6.57 10.41 -16.18
CA VAL A 258 -7.23 11.51 -16.92
C VAL A 258 -6.47 11.89 -18.20
N SER A 259 -5.33 11.27 -18.46
CA SER A 259 -4.53 11.50 -19.66
C SER A 259 -4.67 10.33 -20.63
N GLU A 260 -4.73 10.61 -21.92
CA GLU A 260 -4.78 9.58 -22.97
C GLU A 260 -3.47 8.80 -23.02
N GLY A 261 -2.34 9.50 -22.92
CA GLY A 261 -1.01 9.00 -23.20
C GLY A 261 -0.74 8.89 -24.70
N GLN A 262 0.49 9.06 -25.11
CA GLN A 262 0.87 8.94 -26.51
C GLN A 262 1.97 7.89 -26.67
N ILE A 263 1.80 7.04 -27.67
CA ILE A 263 2.80 6.06 -28.09
C ILE A 263 3.47 6.66 -29.33
N TYR A 264 4.73 7.02 -29.22
CA TYR A 264 5.54 7.39 -30.36
C TYR A 264 6.05 6.11 -31.02
N ASN A 265 5.69 5.91 -32.31
CA ASN A 265 6.20 4.82 -33.13
C ASN A 265 7.61 5.14 -33.62
#